data_5ff69248bfea059949340e568b7db79f
#
_entry.id   5ff69248bfea059949340e568b7db79f
#
_cell.length_a   1.000
_cell.length_b   1.000
_cell.length_c   1.000
_cell.angle_alpha   90.00
_cell.angle_beta   90.00
_cell.angle_gamma   90.00
#
_symmetry.space_group_name_H-M   'P 1'
#
loop_
_entity.id
_entity.type
_entity.pdbx_description
1 polymer ?
#
loop_
_entity_poly.entity_id
_entity_poly.type
_entity_poly.pdbx_seq_one_letter_code
_entity_poly.pdbx_strand_id
1 'polypeptide(L)'
;MKTATSALGPRQLAAFRAQLEQQKSFRLEQLAELRSIDPENASEVTEVLAAGARIALDDVLAALYRLDTGSYGWCTDCGDTLPLERLEVLPQVGQCLVCSRSAAVRAGR
;
A
#
# COMPACT_ATOMS: atom_id res chain seq x y z
N MET A 1 -22.39 -12.01 5.91
CA MET A 1 -22.05 -10.65 5.43
C MET A 1 -21.27 -9.88 6.50
N LYS A 2 -20.25 -9.22 6.10
CA LYS A 2 -19.51 -8.41 7.03
C LYS A 2 -20.36 -7.24 7.48
N THR A 3 -20.26 -6.88 8.76
CA THR A 3 -20.91 -5.66 9.19
C THR A 3 -20.25 -4.48 8.50
N ALA A 4 -21.04 -3.48 8.23
CA ALA A 4 -20.52 -2.27 7.60
C ALA A 4 -19.53 -1.53 8.50
N THR A 5 -19.46 -1.91 9.76
CA THR A 5 -18.61 -1.23 10.73
C THR A 5 -17.25 -1.85 10.76
N SER A 6 -16.28 -1.13 10.27
CA SER A 6 -14.89 -1.42 10.52
C SER A 6 -14.64 -1.25 12.03
N ALA A 7 -13.70 -2.01 12.56
CA ALA A 7 -13.23 -1.78 13.92
C ALA A 7 -12.52 -0.43 14.04
N LEU A 8 -12.26 0.24 12.93
CA LEU A 8 -11.53 1.50 12.91
C LEU A 8 -12.47 2.68 13.10
N GLY A 9 -12.16 3.52 14.07
CA GLY A 9 -12.89 4.75 14.28
C GLY A 9 -12.33 5.90 13.44
N PRO A 10 -13.03 7.04 13.43
CA PRO A 10 -12.61 8.20 12.62
C PRO A 10 -11.19 8.68 12.92
N ARG A 11 -10.78 8.63 14.17
CA ARG A 11 -9.42 9.06 14.54
C ARG A 11 -8.36 8.13 13.98
N GLN A 12 -8.64 6.83 14.01
CA GLN A 12 -7.72 5.84 13.47
C GLN A 12 -7.62 5.98 11.96
N LEU A 13 -8.75 6.17 11.29
CA LEU A 13 -8.77 6.38 9.84
C LEU A 13 -7.99 7.63 9.45
N ALA A 14 -8.16 8.72 10.22
CA ALA A 14 -7.42 9.95 9.98
C ALA A 14 -5.91 9.76 10.17
N ALA A 15 -5.52 9.00 11.19
CA ALA A 15 -4.10 8.70 11.45
C ALA A 15 -3.49 7.88 10.33
N PHE A 16 -4.22 6.87 9.84
CA PHE A 16 -3.74 6.07 8.71
C PHE A 16 -3.64 6.90 7.44
N ARG A 17 -4.61 7.79 7.21
CA ARG A 17 -4.54 8.71 6.07
C ARG A 17 -3.28 9.56 6.13
N ALA A 18 -2.98 10.12 7.28
CA ALA A 18 -1.79 10.95 7.45
C ALA A 18 -0.51 10.17 7.13
N GLN A 19 -0.41 8.93 7.63
CA GLN A 19 0.74 8.08 7.34
C GLN A 19 0.86 7.77 5.85
N LEU A 20 -0.27 7.46 5.22
CA LEU A 20 -0.29 7.14 3.78
C LEU A 20 0.06 8.36 2.93
N GLU A 21 -0.38 9.55 3.32
CA GLU A 21 0.00 10.77 2.62
C GLU A 21 1.49 11.03 2.74
N GLN A 22 2.09 10.75 3.89
CA GLN A 22 3.54 10.86 4.06
C GLN A 22 4.28 9.88 3.18
N GLN A 23 3.81 8.63 3.12
CA GLN A 23 4.41 7.61 2.26
C GLN A 23 4.29 8.01 0.79
N LYS A 24 3.14 8.55 0.40
CA LYS A 24 2.93 9.04 -0.96
C LYS A 24 3.96 10.10 -1.33
N SER A 25 4.12 11.11 -0.47
CA SER A 25 5.10 12.18 -0.71
C SER A 25 6.51 11.63 -0.80
N PHE A 26 6.86 10.72 0.09
CA PHE A 26 8.19 10.09 0.08
C PHE A 26 8.44 9.36 -1.23
N ARG A 27 7.48 8.58 -1.71
CA ARG A 27 7.65 7.81 -2.95
C ARG A 27 7.70 8.71 -4.17
N LEU A 28 6.91 9.78 -4.19
CA LEU A 28 6.95 10.75 -5.29
C LEU A 28 8.30 11.45 -5.36
N GLU A 29 8.85 11.85 -4.22
CA GLU A 29 10.18 12.47 -4.18
C GLU A 29 11.26 11.48 -4.62
N GLN A 30 11.18 10.24 -4.15
CA GLN A 30 12.12 9.20 -4.53
C GLN A 30 12.11 8.97 -6.03
N LEU A 31 10.93 8.88 -6.63
CA LEU A 31 10.80 8.71 -8.08
C LEU A 31 11.36 9.89 -8.84
N ALA A 32 11.11 11.11 -8.36
CA ALA A 32 11.64 12.31 -8.99
C ALA A 32 13.16 12.30 -8.99
N GLU A 33 13.77 11.92 -7.87
CA GLU A 33 15.23 11.84 -7.77
C GLU A 33 15.79 10.77 -8.72
N LEU A 34 15.16 9.61 -8.77
CA LEU A 34 15.62 8.53 -9.65
C LEU A 34 15.48 8.90 -11.12
N ARG A 35 14.42 9.63 -11.48
CA ARG A 35 14.22 10.10 -12.85
C ARG A 35 15.18 11.19 -13.26
N SER A 36 15.76 11.91 -12.30
CA SER A 36 16.73 12.96 -12.59
C SER A 36 18.12 12.41 -12.93
N ILE A 37 18.33 11.12 -12.74
CA ILE A 37 19.60 10.48 -13.08
C ILE A 37 19.71 10.39 -14.60
N ASP A 38 20.84 10.87 -15.12
CA ASP A 38 21.14 10.79 -16.55
C ASP A 38 21.02 9.34 -17.02
N PRO A 39 20.29 9.05 -18.11
CA PRO A 39 20.18 7.69 -18.63
C PRO A 39 21.52 7.00 -18.85
N GLU A 40 22.56 7.76 -19.21
CA GLU A 40 23.90 7.17 -19.38
C GLU A 40 24.49 6.68 -18.08
N ASN A 41 24.08 7.25 -16.95
CA ASN A 41 24.57 6.89 -15.63
C ASN A 41 23.60 5.98 -14.89
N ALA A 42 22.41 5.74 -15.45
CA ALA A 42 21.43 4.86 -14.84
C ALA A 42 21.92 3.42 -14.87
N SER A 43 21.80 2.73 -13.76
CA SER A 43 22.22 1.34 -13.63
C SER A 43 20.99 0.45 -13.45
N GLU A 44 21.22 -0.86 -13.47
CA GLU A 44 20.16 -1.83 -13.14
C GLU A 44 19.61 -1.57 -11.73
N VAL A 45 20.48 -1.17 -10.80
CA VAL A 45 20.05 -0.85 -9.44
C VAL A 45 19.09 0.32 -9.46
N THR A 46 19.39 1.36 -10.24
CA THR A 46 18.52 2.51 -10.39
C THR A 46 17.14 2.09 -10.90
N GLU A 47 17.10 1.25 -11.90
CA GLU A 47 15.85 0.76 -12.48
C GLU A 47 15.05 -0.09 -11.51
N VAL A 48 15.73 -0.98 -10.77
CA VAL A 48 15.08 -1.80 -9.74
C VAL A 48 14.49 -0.92 -8.65
N LEU A 49 15.23 0.08 -8.20
CA LEU A 49 14.73 1.00 -7.18
C LEU A 49 13.53 1.80 -7.68
N ALA A 50 13.55 2.25 -8.93
CA ALA A 50 12.44 2.98 -9.51
C ALA A 50 11.20 2.09 -9.64
N ALA A 51 11.37 0.85 -10.07
CA ALA A 51 10.26 -0.10 -10.18
C ALA A 51 9.65 -0.38 -8.81
N GLY A 52 10.49 -0.60 -7.79
CA GLY A 52 10.02 -0.82 -6.44
C GLY A 52 9.28 0.40 -5.87
N ALA A 53 9.79 1.59 -6.15
CA ALA A 53 9.14 2.82 -5.69
C ALA A 53 7.77 3.02 -6.35
N ARG A 54 7.63 2.66 -7.64
CA ARG A 54 6.34 2.74 -8.33
C ARG A 54 5.33 1.76 -7.73
N ILE A 55 5.75 0.53 -7.45
CA ILE A 55 4.88 -0.45 -6.81
C ILE A 55 4.43 0.04 -5.43
N ALA A 56 5.36 0.56 -4.64
CA ALA A 56 5.05 1.08 -3.33
C ALA A 56 4.07 2.27 -3.42
N LEU A 57 4.27 3.16 -4.39
CA LEU A 57 3.37 4.28 -4.61
C LEU A 57 1.97 3.80 -5.00
N ASP A 58 1.88 2.82 -5.90
CA ASP A 58 0.59 2.27 -6.32
C ASP A 58 -0.16 1.66 -5.14
N ASP A 59 0.52 0.96 -4.26
CA ASP A 59 -0.08 0.37 -3.06
C ASP A 59 -0.63 1.46 -2.14
N VAL A 60 0.12 2.53 -1.97
CA VAL A 60 -0.30 3.67 -1.14
C VAL A 60 -1.51 4.37 -1.75
N LEU A 61 -1.48 4.62 -3.05
CA LEU A 61 -2.61 5.27 -3.74
C LEU A 61 -3.87 4.41 -3.67
N ALA A 62 -3.73 3.10 -3.80
CA ALA A 62 -4.85 2.17 -3.66
C ALA A 62 -5.44 2.22 -2.25
N ALA A 63 -4.58 2.30 -1.23
CA ALA A 63 -5.03 2.40 0.16
C ALA A 63 -5.76 3.72 0.41
N LEU A 64 -5.26 4.82 -0.13
CA LEU A 64 -5.94 6.12 -0.02
C LEU A 64 -7.31 6.07 -0.70
N TYR A 65 -7.40 5.41 -1.85
CA TYR A 65 -8.66 5.21 -2.53
C TYR A 65 -9.66 4.43 -1.66
N ARG A 66 -9.19 3.38 -1.00
CA ARG A 66 -10.06 2.59 -0.10
C ARG A 66 -10.53 3.42 1.09
N LEU A 67 -9.70 4.33 1.60
CA LEU A 67 -10.12 5.26 2.64
C LEU A 67 -11.26 6.16 2.13
N ASP A 68 -11.12 6.64 0.91
CA ASP A 68 -12.12 7.54 0.32
C ASP A 68 -13.43 6.82 0.02
N THR A 69 -13.39 5.54 -0.32
CA THR A 69 -14.57 4.76 -0.70
C THR A 69 -15.15 3.95 0.45
N GLY A 70 -14.53 4.00 1.64
CA GLY A 70 -15.06 3.33 2.82
C GLY A 70 -14.73 1.85 2.94
N SER A 71 -13.81 1.35 2.13
CA SER A 71 -13.43 -0.07 2.16
C SER A 71 -12.09 -0.33 2.86
N TYR A 72 -11.47 0.70 3.40
CA TYR A 72 -10.19 0.54 4.10
C TYR A 72 -10.38 -0.32 5.35
N GLY A 73 -9.46 -1.25 5.57
CA GLY A 73 -9.51 -2.12 6.73
C GLY A 73 -10.13 -3.49 6.47
N TRP A 74 -10.59 -3.73 5.25
CA TRP A 74 -11.07 -5.04 4.83
C TRP A 74 -10.17 -5.61 3.75
N CYS A 75 -10.00 -6.94 3.79
CA CYS A 75 -9.26 -7.63 2.74
C CYS A 75 -9.96 -7.44 1.39
N THR A 76 -9.21 -7.04 0.39
CA THR A 76 -9.76 -6.79 -0.95
C THR A 76 -10.21 -8.08 -1.65
N ASP A 77 -9.69 -9.23 -1.22
CA ASP A 77 -10.01 -10.52 -1.85
C ASP A 77 -11.14 -11.25 -1.14
N CYS A 78 -11.05 -11.45 0.17
CA CYS A 78 -12.02 -12.27 0.89
C CYS A 78 -13.01 -11.45 1.72
N GLY A 79 -12.79 -10.16 1.88
CA GLY A 79 -13.70 -9.28 2.62
C GLY A 79 -13.61 -9.39 4.14
N ASP A 80 -12.71 -10.19 4.68
CA ASP A 80 -12.49 -10.23 6.12
C ASP A 80 -11.83 -8.94 6.59
N THR A 81 -12.06 -8.60 7.85
CA THR A 81 -11.38 -7.43 8.42
C THR A 81 -9.89 -7.72 8.57
N LEU A 82 -9.10 -6.68 8.35
CA LEU A 82 -7.65 -6.76 8.57
C LEU A 82 -7.35 -6.44 10.03
N PRO A 83 -6.46 -7.22 10.68
CA PRO A 83 -6.08 -6.92 12.06
C PRO A 83 -5.46 -5.53 12.18
N LEU A 84 -5.78 -4.83 13.25
CA LEU A 84 -5.25 -3.50 13.51
C LEU A 84 -3.72 -3.53 13.51
N GLU A 85 -3.12 -4.53 14.13
CA GLU A 85 -1.66 -4.66 14.20
C GLU A 85 -1.03 -4.71 12.82
N ARG A 86 -1.68 -5.38 11.88
CA ARG A 86 -1.18 -5.46 10.50
C ARG A 86 -1.24 -4.09 9.81
N LEU A 87 -2.32 -3.36 10.03
CA LEU A 87 -2.47 -2.01 9.48
C LEU A 87 -1.48 -1.02 10.09
N GLU A 88 -1.18 -1.17 11.37
CA GLU A 88 -0.21 -0.30 12.05
C GLU A 88 1.19 -0.46 11.48
N VAL A 89 1.56 -1.67 11.10
CA VAL A 89 2.87 -1.95 10.51
C VAL A 89 2.87 -1.66 9.01
N LEU A 90 1.77 -2.01 8.33
CA LEU A 90 1.65 -1.88 6.87
C LEU A 90 0.34 -1.17 6.54
N PRO A 91 0.28 0.17 6.71
CA PRO A 91 -0.98 0.90 6.46
C PRO A 91 -1.51 0.75 5.04
N GLN A 92 -0.62 0.46 4.08
CA GLN A 92 -1.01 0.32 2.67
C GLN A 92 -1.53 -1.08 2.33
N VAL A 93 -1.49 -2.02 3.27
CA VAL A 93 -1.88 -3.40 2.97
C VAL A 93 -3.37 -3.50 2.66
N GLY A 94 -3.71 -4.26 1.63
CA GLY A 94 -5.10 -4.47 1.23
C GLY A 94 -5.54 -5.91 1.32
N GLN A 95 -4.63 -6.84 1.64
CA GLN A 95 -4.94 -8.26 1.71
C GLN A 95 -4.65 -8.81 3.10
N CYS A 96 -5.47 -9.75 3.55
CA CYS A 96 -5.18 -10.49 4.77
C CYS A 96 -4.00 -11.44 4.51
N LEU A 97 -3.43 -11.96 5.58
CA LEU A 97 -2.25 -12.80 5.47
C LEU A 97 -2.52 -14.06 4.63
N VAL A 98 -3.70 -14.66 4.80
CA VAL A 98 -4.07 -15.88 4.05
C VAL A 98 -4.16 -15.58 2.55
N CYS A 99 -4.86 -14.51 2.17
CA CYS A 99 -5.00 -14.15 0.76
C CYS A 99 -3.66 -13.72 0.16
N SER A 100 -2.85 -13.01 0.91
CA SER A 100 -1.52 -12.60 0.48
C SER A 100 -0.63 -13.81 0.19
N ARG A 101 -0.65 -14.81 1.07
CA ARG A 101 0.11 -16.04 0.87
C ARG A 101 -0.40 -16.83 -0.33
N SER A 102 -1.71 -16.90 -0.51
CA SER A 102 -2.30 -17.60 -1.67
C SER A 102 -1.88 -16.93 -2.98
N ALA A 103 -1.89 -15.60 -3.02
CA ALA A 103 -1.46 -14.86 -4.20
C ALA A 103 0.02 -15.10 -4.49
N ALA A 104 0.86 -15.11 -3.47
CA ALA A 104 2.30 -15.37 -3.61
C ALA A 104 2.56 -16.77 -4.17
N VAL A 105 1.83 -17.76 -3.69
CA VAL A 105 1.96 -19.14 -4.18
C VAL A 105 1.57 -19.21 -5.66
N ARG A 106 0.45 -18.58 -6.03
CA ARG A 106 0.02 -18.55 -7.43
C ARG A 106 1.02 -17.83 -8.31
N ALA A 107 1.56 -16.72 -7.84
CA ALA A 107 2.53 -15.93 -8.60
C ALA A 107 3.88 -16.64 -8.75
N GLY A 108 4.21 -17.52 -7.82
CA GLY A 108 5.48 -18.24 -7.83
C GLY A 108 5.55 -19.42 -8.77
N ARG A 109 4.51 -19.68 -9.53
CA ARG A 109 4.48 -20.81 -10.49
C ARG A 109 5.06 -20.48 -11.84
#